data_21c163b866f76747796ad7d442804c3b
#
_entry.id   21c163b866f76747796ad7d442804c3b
#
_cell.length_a   1.000
_cell.length_b   1.000
_cell.length_c   1.000
_cell.angle_alpha   90.00
_cell.angle_beta   90.00
_cell.angle_gamma   90.00
#
_symmetry.space_group_name_H-M   'P 1'
#
loop_
_entity.id
_entity.type
_entity.pdbx_description
1 polymer ?
#
loop_
_entity_poly.entity_id
_entity_poly.type
_entity_poly.pdbx_seq_one_letter_code
_entity_poly.pdbx_strand_id
1 'polypeptide(L)'
;WERLRGLRKHMPNTKLQMLLRGQNLLGYKHYHDDVVEKFVELSIKNGIDILRIFDALNDFRNIATALEATKKYATKNTVASGCISYTQSPVHTVEKYVEMCKELKTMGFDTICLKDMAGTMSPYEAEHLIKGIKDAVGDMPLILHTHCTTGMAYMTVTKAIESGIDVIDCATSCFSNGTSQPSTETMFYALQQYGIKTGLNEDVINKVNDFFKPVKQKYVDSGRINAKS
;
A
#
# COMPACT_ATOMS: atom_id res chain seq x y z
N TRP A 1 19.40 6.72 7.14
CA TRP A 1 19.23 5.42 7.83
C TRP A 1 18.95 5.57 9.33
N GLU A 2 19.47 6.59 9.98
CA GLU A 2 19.28 6.82 11.42
C GLU A 2 17.80 6.91 11.80
N ARG A 3 17.00 7.68 11.04
CA ARG A 3 15.56 7.78 11.24
C ARG A 3 14.87 6.41 11.17
N LEU A 4 15.23 5.57 10.19
CA LEU A 4 14.64 4.24 10.04
C LEU A 4 15.01 3.32 11.21
N ARG A 5 16.28 3.33 11.62
CA ARG A 5 16.71 2.59 12.82
C ARG A 5 15.99 3.06 14.09
N GLY A 6 15.76 4.37 14.20
CA GLY A 6 14.98 4.95 15.29
C GLY A 6 13.53 4.44 15.30
N LEU A 7 12.87 4.44 14.13
CA LEU A 7 11.51 3.89 14.00
C LEU A 7 11.49 2.40 14.39
N ARG A 8 12.40 1.60 13.86
CA ARG A 8 12.49 0.16 14.20
C ARG A 8 12.69 -0.07 15.69
N LYS A 9 13.55 0.71 16.33
CA LYS A 9 13.81 0.62 17.79
C LYS A 9 12.53 0.84 18.62
N HIS A 10 11.68 1.79 18.21
CA HIS A 10 10.47 2.15 18.97
C HIS A 10 9.23 1.37 18.54
N MET A 11 9.27 0.71 17.37
CA MET A 11 8.19 -0.13 16.85
C MET A 11 8.69 -1.54 16.52
N PRO A 12 9.16 -2.32 17.53
CA PRO A 12 9.81 -3.62 17.29
C PRO A 12 8.84 -4.67 16.70
N ASN A 13 7.55 -4.57 17.03
CA ASN A 13 6.52 -5.54 16.66
C ASN A 13 5.66 -5.09 15.45
N THR A 14 5.84 -3.86 14.97
CA THR A 14 5.12 -3.35 13.81
C THR A 14 5.98 -3.50 12.56
N LYS A 15 5.43 -4.11 11.51
CA LYS A 15 6.13 -4.18 10.23
C LYS A 15 6.27 -2.79 9.62
N LEU A 16 7.49 -2.44 9.22
CA LEU A 16 7.77 -1.19 8.52
C LEU A 16 7.76 -1.45 7.02
N GLN A 17 6.93 -0.69 6.32
CA GLN A 17 6.77 -0.79 4.87
C GLN A 17 7.38 0.41 4.15
N MET A 18 8.01 0.14 3.02
CA MET A 18 8.54 1.17 2.12
C MET A 18 7.98 0.95 0.72
N LEU A 19 7.51 2.03 0.09
CA LEU A 19 7.20 2.04 -1.33
C LEU A 19 8.50 2.21 -2.12
N LEU A 20 8.72 1.32 -3.09
CA LEU A 20 9.92 1.30 -3.93
C LEU A 20 9.53 1.36 -5.40
N ARG A 21 10.05 2.36 -6.10
CA ARG A 21 9.72 2.64 -7.49
C ARG A 21 10.63 1.87 -8.46
N GLY A 22 10.70 0.55 -8.28
CA GLY A 22 11.53 -0.33 -9.11
C GLY A 22 12.93 0.24 -9.34
N GLN A 23 13.38 0.27 -10.58
CA GLN A 23 14.69 0.78 -11.00
C GLN A 23 14.90 2.27 -10.71
N ASN A 24 13.83 3.02 -10.47
CA ASN A 24 13.90 4.45 -10.14
C ASN A 24 14.09 4.71 -8.63
N LEU A 25 14.05 3.69 -7.78
CA LEU A 25 14.16 3.82 -6.32
C LEU A 25 13.13 4.81 -5.76
N LEU A 26 13.58 5.97 -5.31
CA LEU A 26 12.77 7.07 -4.79
C LEU A 26 12.76 8.29 -5.74
N GLY A 27 13.36 8.16 -6.93
CA GLY A 27 13.58 9.24 -7.88
C GLY A 27 12.81 9.11 -9.19
N TYR A 28 13.28 9.85 -10.19
CA TYR A 28 12.67 9.97 -11.52
C TYR A 28 13.61 9.58 -12.65
N LYS A 29 14.72 8.91 -12.37
CA LYS A 29 15.66 8.36 -13.35
C LYS A 29 15.96 6.91 -13.00
N HIS A 30 16.35 6.12 -13.98
CA HIS A 30 16.84 4.76 -13.77
C HIS A 30 18.22 4.80 -13.12
N TYR A 31 18.40 3.96 -12.12
CA TYR A 31 19.69 3.67 -11.51
C TYR A 31 20.22 2.33 -12.05
N HIS A 32 21.52 2.10 -11.96
CA HIS A 32 22.13 0.82 -12.26
C HIS A 32 21.71 -0.25 -11.22
N ASP A 33 21.74 -1.50 -11.61
CA ASP A 33 21.28 -2.64 -10.81
C ASP A 33 22.01 -2.74 -9.46
N ASP A 34 23.32 -2.48 -9.44
CA ASP A 34 24.13 -2.47 -8.22
C ASP A 34 23.67 -1.40 -7.21
N VAL A 35 23.21 -0.25 -7.70
CA VAL A 35 22.64 0.81 -6.84
C VAL A 35 21.30 0.37 -6.28
N VAL A 36 20.44 -0.24 -7.11
CA VAL A 36 19.13 -0.76 -6.67
C VAL A 36 19.33 -1.86 -5.64
N GLU A 37 20.22 -2.82 -5.92
CA GLU A 37 20.56 -3.90 -5.02
C GLU A 37 21.07 -3.38 -3.68
N LYS A 38 22.01 -2.42 -3.71
CA LYS A 38 22.59 -1.84 -2.50
C LYS A 38 21.56 -1.06 -1.68
N PHE A 39 20.65 -0.36 -2.35
CA PHE A 39 19.58 0.36 -1.68
C PHE A 39 18.62 -0.59 -0.95
N VAL A 40 18.22 -1.68 -1.59
CA VAL A 40 17.35 -2.72 -1.00
C VAL A 40 18.06 -3.40 0.19
N GLU A 41 19.31 -3.83 0.02
CA GLU A 41 20.14 -4.39 1.11
C GLU A 41 20.12 -3.49 2.34
N LEU A 42 20.45 -2.21 2.15
CA LEU A 42 20.53 -1.25 3.25
C LEU A 42 19.16 -0.94 3.87
N SER A 43 18.09 -0.96 3.06
CA SER A 43 16.73 -0.77 3.57
C SER A 43 16.32 -1.89 4.51
N ILE A 44 16.51 -3.12 4.12
CA ILE A 44 16.23 -4.31 4.94
C ILE A 44 17.12 -4.31 6.19
N LYS A 45 18.41 -4.12 6.03
CA LYS A 45 19.39 -4.09 7.15
C LYS A 45 19.05 -3.02 8.19
N ASN A 46 18.47 -1.90 7.79
CA ASN A 46 18.10 -0.81 8.68
C ASN A 46 16.67 -0.89 9.22
N GLY A 47 15.90 -1.92 8.85
CA GLY A 47 14.64 -2.23 9.52
C GLY A 47 13.37 -2.21 8.68
N ILE A 48 13.45 -2.12 7.35
CA ILE A 48 12.29 -2.34 6.47
C ILE A 48 11.95 -3.83 6.44
N ASP A 49 10.69 -4.14 6.64
CA ASP A 49 10.15 -5.50 6.53
C ASP A 49 9.44 -5.72 5.18
N ILE A 50 8.67 -4.74 4.72
CA ILE A 50 7.87 -4.88 3.49
C ILE A 50 8.40 -3.91 2.44
N LEU A 51 8.86 -4.46 1.32
CA LEU A 51 9.17 -3.67 0.14
C LEU A 51 8.00 -3.77 -0.83
N ARG A 52 7.24 -2.68 -0.94
CA ARG A 52 6.14 -2.55 -1.91
C ARG A 52 6.71 -1.98 -3.19
N ILE A 53 6.92 -2.85 -4.17
CA ILE A 53 7.66 -2.55 -5.40
C ILE A 53 6.66 -2.33 -6.53
N PHE A 54 6.79 -1.21 -7.25
CA PHE A 54 5.90 -0.86 -8.35
C PHE A 54 6.65 -0.21 -9.52
N ASP A 55 6.01 -0.26 -10.67
CA ASP A 55 6.28 0.62 -11.80
C ASP A 55 5.01 1.40 -12.17
N ALA A 56 5.14 2.69 -12.49
CA ALA A 56 3.98 3.55 -12.76
C ALA A 56 3.20 3.17 -14.03
N LEU A 57 3.85 2.48 -14.96
CA LEU A 57 3.27 1.99 -16.21
C LEU A 57 3.03 0.48 -16.20
N ASN A 58 3.25 -0.18 -15.05
CA ASN A 58 3.17 -1.63 -14.89
C ASN A 58 4.15 -2.40 -15.80
N ASP A 59 5.32 -1.84 -16.05
CA ASP A 59 6.40 -2.56 -16.73
C ASP A 59 7.17 -3.41 -15.71
N PHE A 60 6.88 -4.71 -15.65
CA PHE A 60 7.45 -5.59 -14.65
C PHE A 60 8.94 -5.89 -14.86
N ARG A 61 9.50 -5.58 -16.04
CA ARG A 61 10.97 -5.61 -16.23
C ARG A 61 11.65 -4.61 -15.31
N ASN A 62 10.98 -3.51 -15.00
CA ASN A 62 11.48 -2.41 -14.17
C ASN A 62 11.52 -2.74 -12.68
N ILE A 63 10.82 -3.79 -12.25
CA ILE A 63 10.75 -4.20 -10.83
C ILE A 63 11.55 -5.46 -10.52
N ALA A 64 12.08 -6.13 -11.54
CA ALA A 64 12.76 -7.43 -11.39
C ALA A 64 14.00 -7.35 -10.50
N THR A 65 14.92 -6.43 -10.75
CA THR A 65 16.15 -6.25 -9.94
C THR A 65 15.82 -5.96 -8.46
N ALA A 66 14.81 -5.13 -8.21
CA ALA A 66 14.38 -4.83 -6.84
C ALA A 66 13.79 -6.06 -6.12
N LEU A 67 13.04 -6.90 -6.85
CA LEU A 67 12.52 -8.16 -6.32
C LEU A 67 13.65 -9.15 -6.01
N GLU A 68 14.58 -9.35 -6.95
CA GLU A 68 15.74 -10.23 -6.77
C GLU A 68 16.58 -9.81 -5.55
N ALA A 69 16.87 -8.52 -5.44
CA ALA A 69 17.58 -7.97 -4.29
C ALA A 69 16.79 -8.18 -2.98
N THR A 70 15.46 -7.99 -3.00
CA THR A 70 14.61 -8.23 -1.83
C THR A 70 14.72 -9.68 -1.36
N LYS A 71 14.66 -10.62 -2.28
CA LYS A 71 14.81 -12.06 -1.97
C LYS A 71 16.21 -12.42 -1.50
N LYS A 72 17.24 -11.86 -2.13
CA LYS A 72 18.65 -12.09 -1.78
C LYS A 72 18.98 -11.68 -0.35
N TYR A 73 18.44 -10.56 0.11
CA TYR A 73 18.70 -10.00 1.45
C TYR A 73 17.57 -10.23 2.45
N ALA A 74 16.58 -11.05 2.09
CA ALA A 74 15.43 -11.33 2.92
C ALA A 74 15.82 -11.85 4.30
N THR A 75 15.11 -11.36 5.30
CA THR A 75 15.07 -11.92 6.67
C THR A 75 13.77 -12.71 6.83
N LYS A 76 13.60 -13.39 7.96
CA LYS A 76 12.34 -14.10 8.27
C LYS A 76 11.08 -13.20 8.26
N ASN A 77 11.26 -11.88 8.35
CA ASN A 77 10.16 -10.92 8.40
C ASN A 77 9.94 -10.20 7.07
N THR A 78 10.85 -10.36 6.12
CA THR A 78 10.82 -9.64 4.84
C THR A 78 9.68 -10.13 3.96
N VAL A 79 8.97 -9.19 3.34
CA VAL A 79 7.87 -9.43 2.40
C VAL A 79 8.10 -8.60 1.15
N ALA A 80 8.09 -9.25 0.00
CA ALA A 80 8.07 -8.59 -1.30
C ALA A 80 6.62 -8.40 -1.75
N SER A 81 6.13 -7.16 -1.81
CA SER A 81 4.79 -6.81 -2.25
C SER A 81 4.84 -6.23 -3.67
N GLY A 82 4.31 -6.98 -4.65
CA GLY A 82 4.21 -6.51 -6.03
C GLY A 82 3.00 -5.59 -6.18
N CYS A 83 3.21 -4.42 -6.79
CA CYS A 83 2.16 -3.41 -6.85
C CYS A 83 1.76 -3.14 -8.30
N ILE A 84 0.46 -3.14 -8.57
CA ILE A 84 -0.13 -2.79 -9.86
C ILE A 84 -0.73 -1.40 -9.75
N SER A 85 -0.28 -0.48 -10.59
CA SER A 85 -0.87 0.85 -10.73
C SER A 85 -2.19 0.72 -11.49
N TYR A 86 -3.30 0.99 -10.78
CA TYR A 86 -4.63 0.95 -11.36
C TYR A 86 -4.91 2.22 -12.17
N THR A 87 -5.52 2.04 -13.33
CA THR A 87 -6.05 3.11 -14.16
C THR A 87 -7.24 2.60 -14.97
N GLN A 88 -8.05 3.52 -15.49
CA GLN A 88 -9.18 3.22 -16.36
C GLN A 88 -8.85 3.58 -17.80
N SER A 89 -8.94 2.61 -18.69
CA SER A 89 -8.84 2.81 -20.13
C SER A 89 -9.40 1.59 -20.87
N PRO A 90 -9.64 1.67 -22.19
CA PRO A 90 -10.15 0.54 -22.97
C PRO A 90 -9.26 -0.71 -22.95
N VAL A 91 -7.97 -0.57 -22.61
CA VAL A 91 -7.01 -1.70 -22.54
C VAL A 91 -6.79 -2.24 -21.12
N HIS A 92 -7.24 -1.52 -20.11
CA HIS A 92 -7.12 -1.92 -18.70
C HIS A 92 -8.40 -2.61 -18.23
N THR A 93 -8.62 -3.84 -18.74
CA THR A 93 -9.77 -4.67 -18.39
C THR A 93 -9.51 -5.51 -17.13
N VAL A 94 -10.54 -6.11 -16.57
CA VAL A 94 -10.40 -7.05 -15.43
C VAL A 94 -9.46 -8.20 -15.80
N GLU A 95 -9.61 -8.76 -17.01
CA GLU A 95 -8.75 -9.85 -17.49
C GLU A 95 -7.29 -9.42 -17.56
N LYS A 96 -7.01 -8.18 -17.99
CA LYS A 96 -5.65 -7.66 -18.03
C LYS A 96 -5.04 -7.53 -16.65
N TYR A 97 -5.78 -7.06 -15.66
CA TYR A 97 -5.32 -7.02 -14.28
C TYR A 97 -5.12 -8.40 -13.68
N VAL A 98 -5.98 -9.36 -14.00
CA VAL A 98 -5.84 -10.76 -13.61
C VAL A 98 -4.54 -11.36 -14.19
N GLU A 99 -4.22 -11.11 -15.47
CA GLU A 99 -2.96 -11.52 -16.08
C GLU A 99 -1.74 -10.93 -15.34
N MET A 100 -1.76 -9.62 -15.07
CA MET A 100 -0.69 -8.95 -14.32
C MET A 100 -0.50 -9.57 -12.92
N CYS A 101 -1.60 -9.90 -12.23
CA CYS A 101 -1.52 -10.54 -10.92
C CYS A 101 -0.90 -11.94 -11.00
N LYS A 102 -1.25 -12.73 -12.02
CA LYS A 102 -0.63 -14.05 -12.28
C LYS A 102 0.87 -13.92 -12.57
N GLU A 103 1.25 -12.91 -13.34
CA GLU A 103 2.66 -12.63 -13.64
C GLU A 103 3.44 -12.29 -12.36
N LEU A 104 2.94 -11.37 -11.51
CA LEU A 104 3.57 -11.05 -10.22
C LEU A 104 3.69 -12.27 -9.31
N LYS A 105 2.67 -13.14 -9.27
CA LYS A 105 2.73 -14.42 -8.55
C LYS A 105 3.82 -15.32 -9.11
N THR A 106 3.93 -15.44 -10.42
CA THR A 106 4.96 -16.26 -11.09
C THR A 106 6.37 -15.71 -10.86
N MET A 107 6.54 -14.39 -10.84
CA MET A 107 7.80 -13.74 -10.48
C MET A 107 8.20 -14.06 -9.04
N GLY A 108 7.23 -14.41 -8.19
CA GLY A 108 7.44 -14.87 -6.81
C GLY A 108 7.32 -13.75 -5.80
N PHE A 109 6.50 -12.75 -6.02
CA PHE A 109 6.07 -11.84 -4.97
C PHE A 109 5.26 -12.58 -3.90
N ASP A 110 5.33 -12.10 -2.66
CA ASP A 110 4.63 -12.69 -1.52
C ASP A 110 3.20 -12.17 -1.40
N THR A 111 2.94 -10.93 -1.85
CA THR A 111 1.64 -10.27 -1.83
C THR A 111 1.45 -9.40 -3.06
N ILE A 112 0.21 -9.10 -3.42
CA ILE A 112 -0.14 -8.18 -4.50
C ILE A 112 -0.87 -6.96 -3.92
N CYS A 113 -0.52 -5.76 -4.38
CA CYS A 113 -1.22 -4.53 -4.05
C CYS A 113 -1.83 -3.90 -5.31
N LEU A 114 -3.15 -3.72 -5.30
CA LEU A 114 -3.85 -2.88 -6.26
C LEU A 114 -3.77 -1.43 -5.78
N LYS A 115 -3.16 -0.55 -6.57
CA LYS A 115 -2.89 0.83 -6.19
C LYS A 115 -3.68 1.80 -7.04
N ASP A 116 -4.81 2.26 -6.50
CA ASP A 116 -5.68 3.27 -7.09
C ASP A 116 -5.31 4.66 -6.54
N MET A 117 -4.27 5.25 -7.10
CA MET A 117 -3.75 6.56 -6.66
C MET A 117 -4.70 7.72 -6.95
N ALA A 118 -5.53 7.61 -7.98
CA ALA A 118 -6.47 8.65 -8.35
C ALA A 118 -7.82 8.54 -7.61
N GLY A 119 -8.07 7.42 -6.93
CA GLY A 119 -9.33 7.14 -6.27
C GLY A 119 -10.49 6.95 -7.27
N THR A 120 -10.20 6.43 -8.46
CA THR A 120 -11.17 6.32 -9.55
C THR A 120 -11.85 4.96 -9.65
N MET A 121 -11.37 3.96 -8.91
CA MET A 121 -11.99 2.64 -8.88
C MET A 121 -13.38 2.73 -8.26
N SER A 122 -14.40 2.40 -9.06
CA SER A 122 -15.77 2.36 -8.55
C SER A 122 -16.00 1.15 -7.64
N PRO A 123 -17.02 1.19 -6.75
CA PRO A 123 -17.36 0.03 -5.91
C PRO A 123 -17.66 -1.24 -6.71
N TYR A 124 -18.37 -1.11 -7.82
CA TYR A 124 -18.74 -2.26 -8.67
C TYR A 124 -17.54 -2.83 -9.42
N GLU A 125 -16.64 -1.97 -9.85
CA GLU A 125 -15.40 -2.39 -10.51
C GLU A 125 -14.46 -3.09 -9.51
N ALA A 126 -14.36 -2.59 -8.27
CA ALA A 126 -13.64 -3.25 -7.19
C ALA A 126 -14.18 -4.67 -6.95
N GLU A 127 -15.51 -4.86 -6.94
CA GLU A 127 -16.13 -6.17 -6.79
C GLU A 127 -15.67 -7.15 -7.87
N HIS A 128 -15.82 -6.76 -9.14
CA HIS A 128 -15.47 -7.62 -10.27
C HIS A 128 -13.97 -7.93 -10.31
N LEU A 129 -13.14 -6.90 -10.10
CA LEU A 129 -11.69 -7.01 -10.17
C LEU A 129 -11.14 -7.89 -9.03
N ILE A 130 -11.57 -7.68 -7.79
CA ILE A 130 -11.08 -8.44 -6.65
C ILE A 130 -11.50 -9.90 -6.73
N LYS A 131 -12.76 -10.19 -7.08
CA LYS A 131 -13.22 -11.57 -7.28
C LYS A 131 -12.42 -12.26 -8.37
N GLY A 132 -12.27 -11.64 -9.54
CA GLY A 132 -11.47 -12.22 -10.63
C GLY A 132 -10.01 -12.47 -10.29
N ILE A 133 -9.39 -11.57 -9.53
CA ILE A 133 -8.01 -11.76 -9.06
C ILE A 133 -7.93 -12.89 -8.02
N LYS A 134 -8.79 -12.89 -7.01
CA LYS A 134 -8.78 -13.93 -5.96
C LYS A 134 -9.00 -15.33 -6.55
N ASP A 135 -9.90 -15.46 -7.53
CA ASP A 135 -10.10 -16.73 -8.25
C ASP A 135 -8.83 -17.18 -9.00
N ALA A 136 -8.05 -16.24 -9.50
CA ALA A 136 -6.86 -16.52 -10.30
C ALA A 136 -5.58 -16.77 -9.50
N VAL A 137 -5.42 -16.07 -8.36
CA VAL A 137 -4.19 -16.15 -7.54
C VAL A 137 -4.38 -16.97 -6.26
N GLY A 138 -5.61 -17.36 -5.93
CA GLY A 138 -5.93 -18.18 -4.74
C GLY A 138 -5.60 -17.49 -3.43
N ASP A 139 -4.84 -18.18 -2.57
CA ASP A 139 -4.52 -17.73 -1.21
C ASP A 139 -3.48 -16.59 -1.14
N MET A 140 -3.01 -16.09 -2.29
CA MET A 140 -2.07 -14.97 -2.30
C MET A 140 -2.72 -13.71 -1.72
N PRO A 141 -2.14 -13.08 -0.68
CA PRO A 141 -2.75 -11.92 -0.06
C PRO A 141 -2.86 -10.74 -1.03
N LEU A 142 -4.06 -10.17 -1.11
CA LEU A 142 -4.39 -9.04 -1.97
C LEU A 142 -4.66 -7.79 -1.11
N ILE A 143 -4.03 -6.70 -1.47
CA ILE A 143 -4.07 -5.42 -0.76
C ILE A 143 -4.75 -4.39 -1.67
N LEU A 144 -5.67 -3.59 -1.12
CA LEU A 144 -6.21 -2.42 -1.80
C LEU A 144 -5.63 -1.15 -1.18
N HIS A 145 -5.00 -0.33 -2.03
CA HIS A 145 -4.56 1.02 -1.72
C HIS A 145 -5.34 2.00 -2.60
N THR A 146 -6.23 2.78 -2.04
CA THR A 146 -7.02 3.77 -2.78
C THR A 146 -7.02 5.12 -2.07
N HIS A 147 -7.17 6.20 -2.85
CA HIS A 147 -7.25 7.56 -2.34
C HIS A 147 -8.69 8.08 -2.33
N CYS A 148 -8.98 9.02 -1.43
CA CYS A 148 -10.33 9.59 -1.27
C CYS A 148 -10.62 10.75 -2.24
N THR A 149 -9.77 10.98 -3.24
CA THR A 149 -9.82 12.15 -4.13
C THR A 149 -11.17 12.36 -4.82
N THR A 150 -11.81 11.27 -5.23
CA THR A 150 -13.13 11.32 -5.90
C THR A 150 -14.31 11.21 -4.93
N GLY A 151 -14.05 10.90 -3.64
CA GLY A 151 -15.07 10.63 -2.64
C GLY A 151 -15.60 9.19 -2.63
N MET A 152 -15.22 8.33 -3.59
CA MET A 152 -15.74 6.95 -3.69
C MET A 152 -15.03 5.95 -2.76
N ALA A 153 -13.85 6.29 -2.25
CA ALA A 153 -12.95 5.33 -1.61
C ALA A 153 -13.59 4.47 -0.51
N TYR A 154 -14.43 5.03 0.35
CA TYR A 154 -15.08 4.25 1.41
C TYR A 154 -16.05 3.20 0.85
N MET A 155 -16.82 3.56 -0.19
CA MET A 155 -17.73 2.62 -0.86
C MET A 155 -16.94 1.53 -1.58
N THR A 156 -15.86 1.93 -2.26
CA THR A 156 -14.95 1.01 -2.97
C THR A 156 -14.31 0.03 -2.00
N VAL A 157 -13.78 0.51 -0.86
CA VAL A 157 -13.18 -0.34 0.18
C VAL A 157 -14.21 -1.29 0.80
N THR A 158 -15.44 -0.82 1.07
CA THR A 158 -16.51 -1.69 1.58
C THR A 158 -16.81 -2.82 0.60
N LYS A 159 -16.96 -2.50 -0.69
CA LYS A 159 -17.16 -3.53 -1.73
C LYS A 159 -15.97 -4.47 -1.88
N ALA A 160 -14.76 -3.94 -1.75
CA ALA A 160 -13.54 -4.75 -1.76
C ALA A 160 -13.53 -5.78 -0.61
N ILE A 161 -13.93 -5.36 0.61
CA ILE A 161 -14.02 -6.23 1.79
C ILE A 161 -15.06 -7.32 1.56
N GLU A 162 -16.25 -6.98 1.08
CA GLU A 162 -17.30 -7.94 0.73
C GLU A 162 -16.86 -8.93 -0.36
N SER A 163 -15.89 -8.53 -1.20
CA SER A 163 -15.36 -9.35 -2.30
C SER A 163 -14.12 -10.17 -1.94
N GLY A 164 -13.67 -10.10 -0.68
CA GLY A 164 -12.58 -10.94 -0.18
C GLY A 164 -11.19 -10.32 -0.25
N ILE A 165 -11.08 -9.00 -0.25
CA ILE A 165 -9.77 -8.34 -0.06
C ILE A 165 -9.19 -8.69 1.31
N ASP A 166 -7.88 -8.96 1.37
CA ASP A 166 -7.23 -9.36 2.61
C ASP A 166 -6.76 -8.17 3.45
N VAL A 167 -6.31 -7.09 2.79
CA VAL A 167 -5.74 -5.90 3.45
C VAL A 167 -6.21 -4.64 2.76
N ILE A 168 -6.51 -3.61 3.56
CA ILE A 168 -6.78 -2.25 3.09
C ILE A 168 -5.79 -1.27 3.70
N ASP A 169 -5.29 -0.34 2.91
CA ASP A 169 -4.45 0.75 3.39
C ASP A 169 -5.32 1.91 3.90
N CYS A 170 -5.03 2.37 5.11
CA CYS A 170 -5.71 3.49 5.76
C CYS A 170 -4.71 4.51 6.28
N ALA A 171 -5.20 5.70 6.63
CA ALA A 171 -4.43 6.74 7.30
C ALA A 171 -5.10 7.14 8.62
N THR A 172 -4.33 7.58 9.63
CA THR A 172 -4.91 8.15 10.85
C THR A 172 -5.82 9.32 10.49
N SER A 173 -6.96 9.48 11.17
CA SER A 173 -8.05 10.38 10.79
C SER A 173 -7.60 11.81 10.50
N CYS A 174 -6.67 12.35 11.29
CA CYS A 174 -6.19 13.71 11.07
C CYS A 174 -5.45 13.92 9.74
N PHE A 175 -4.92 12.85 9.11
CA PHE A 175 -4.25 12.87 7.81
C PHE A 175 -4.97 12.07 6.73
N SER A 176 -6.19 11.60 7.00
CA SER A 176 -7.00 10.85 6.04
C SER A 176 -7.87 11.76 5.16
N ASN A 177 -8.57 11.14 4.22
CA ASN A 177 -9.49 11.79 3.29
C ASN A 177 -8.81 12.73 2.28
N GLY A 178 -9.59 13.45 1.48
CA GLY A 178 -9.07 14.30 0.42
C GLY A 178 -8.18 13.54 -0.55
N THR A 179 -6.91 13.93 -0.65
CA THR A 179 -5.91 13.25 -1.47
C THR A 179 -5.19 12.08 -0.75
N SER A 180 -5.61 11.75 0.47
CA SER A 180 -5.08 10.64 1.26
C SER A 180 -6.03 9.42 1.22
N GLN A 181 -5.73 8.42 2.04
CA GLN A 181 -6.49 7.17 2.16
C GLN A 181 -7.71 7.34 3.08
N PRO A 182 -8.61 6.34 3.13
CA PRO A 182 -9.66 6.26 4.13
C PRO A 182 -9.11 6.30 5.56
N SER A 183 -9.90 6.87 6.47
CA SER A 183 -9.55 6.96 7.89
C SER A 183 -9.50 5.57 8.55
N THR A 184 -8.42 5.28 9.26
CA THR A 184 -8.26 4.06 10.05
C THR A 184 -9.38 3.92 11.08
N GLU A 185 -9.70 4.98 11.80
CA GLU A 185 -10.72 4.99 12.85
C GLU A 185 -12.11 4.74 12.27
N THR A 186 -12.43 5.38 11.14
CA THR A 186 -13.71 5.17 10.45
C THR A 186 -13.86 3.72 10.00
N MET A 187 -12.83 3.17 9.37
CA MET A 187 -12.85 1.78 8.93
C MET A 187 -12.89 0.80 10.10
N PHE A 188 -12.18 1.09 11.20
CA PHE A 188 -12.23 0.29 12.41
C PHE A 188 -13.66 0.15 12.95
N TYR A 189 -14.36 1.29 13.14
CA TYR A 189 -15.74 1.28 13.65
C TYR A 189 -16.72 0.60 12.69
N ALA A 190 -16.61 0.87 11.39
CA ALA A 190 -17.47 0.25 10.39
C ALA A 190 -17.30 -1.27 10.36
N LEU A 191 -16.07 -1.76 10.37
CA LEU A 191 -15.76 -3.19 10.36
C LEU A 191 -16.19 -3.89 11.65
N GLN A 192 -16.03 -3.23 12.80
CA GLN A 192 -16.51 -3.73 14.09
C GLN A 192 -18.02 -3.95 14.08
N GLN A 193 -18.81 -2.98 13.55
CA GLN A 193 -20.25 -3.12 13.42
C GLN A 193 -20.66 -4.23 12.43
N TYR A 194 -19.85 -4.47 11.42
CA TYR A 194 -20.04 -5.55 10.46
C TYR A 194 -19.61 -6.93 11.00
N GLY A 195 -19.05 -6.97 12.22
CA GLY A 195 -18.60 -8.19 12.88
C GLY A 195 -17.19 -8.67 12.52
N ILE A 196 -16.43 -7.85 11.79
CA ILE A 196 -15.04 -8.15 11.42
C ILE A 196 -14.08 -7.66 12.49
N LYS A 197 -13.27 -8.57 13.01
CA LYS A 197 -12.22 -8.27 14.00
C LYS A 197 -10.95 -7.87 13.28
N THR A 198 -10.53 -6.62 13.43
CA THR A 198 -9.32 -6.08 12.79
C THR A 198 -8.03 -6.35 13.58
N GLY A 199 -8.14 -6.71 14.85
CA GLY A 199 -7.00 -6.81 15.77
C GLY A 199 -6.45 -5.47 16.23
N LEU A 200 -7.01 -4.34 15.79
CA LEU A 200 -6.61 -3.01 16.26
C LEU A 200 -7.16 -2.73 17.66
N ASN A 201 -6.41 -1.94 18.42
CA ASN A 201 -6.82 -1.44 19.74
C ASN A 201 -7.38 -0.02 19.59
N GLU A 202 -8.64 0.18 19.94
CA GLU A 202 -9.37 1.44 19.82
C GLU A 202 -8.69 2.60 20.56
N ASP A 203 -8.27 2.37 21.81
CA ASP A 203 -7.61 3.40 22.61
C ASP A 203 -6.27 3.83 21.99
N VAL A 204 -5.55 2.88 21.38
CA VAL A 204 -4.26 3.16 20.75
C VAL A 204 -4.45 3.97 19.47
N ILE A 205 -5.37 3.59 18.58
CA ILE A 205 -5.59 4.35 17.34
C ILE A 205 -6.08 5.77 17.64
N ASN A 206 -6.94 5.96 18.64
CA ASN A 206 -7.39 7.27 19.08
C ASN A 206 -6.25 8.12 19.66
N LYS A 207 -5.39 7.54 20.51
CA LYS A 207 -4.20 8.22 21.03
C LYS A 207 -3.23 8.64 19.94
N VAL A 208 -3.01 7.80 18.93
CA VAL A 208 -2.18 8.13 17.76
C VAL A 208 -2.77 9.33 17.02
N ASN A 209 -4.06 9.33 16.75
CA ASN A 209 -4.74 10.44 16.09
C ASN A 209 -4.63 11.75 16.91
N ASP A 210 -4.87 11.68 18.21
CA ASP A 210 -4.78 12.86 19.11
C ASP A 210 -3.36 13.43 19.15
N PHE A 211 -2.33 12.56 19.14
CA PHE A 211 -0.95 13.00 19.07
C PHE A 211 -0.66 13.79 17.78
N PHE A 212 -1.21 13.34 16.65
CA PHE A 212 -0.92 13.96 15.36
C PHE A 212 -1.77 15.19 15.03
N LYS A 213 -2.92 15.42 15.70
CA LYS A 213 -3.74 16.63 15.50
C LYS A 213 -2.95 17.94 15.64
N PRO A 214 -2.19 18.19 16.73
CA PRO A 214 -1.39 19.41 16.85
C PRO A 214 -0.22 19.46 15.85
N VAL A 215 0.29 18.30 15.41
CA VAL A 215 1.30 18.26 14.34
C VAL A 215 0.70 18.72 13.01
N LYS A 216 -0.48 18.23 12.64
CA LYS A 216 -1.23 18.71 11.45
C LYS A 216 -1.46 20.22 11.54
N GLN A 217 -1.92 20.72 12.69
CA GLN A 217 -2.22 22.14 12.87
C GLN A 217 -1.01 23.04 12.58
N LYS A 218 0.21 22.65 13.02
CA LYS A 218 1.43 23.38 12.69
C LYS A 218 1.68 23.50 11.18
N TYR A 219 1.36 22.44 10.40
CA TYR A 219 1.49 22.48 8.95
C TYR A 219 0.41 23.34 8.29
N VAL A 220 -0.80 23.32 8.81
CA VAL A 220 -1.89 24.21 8.37
C VAL A 220 -1.53 25.66 8.64
N ASP A 221 -1.10 26.00 9.86
CA ASP A 221 -0.74 27.37 10.27
C ASP A 221 0.45 27.90 9.45
N SER A 222 1.36 27.02 9.01
CA SER A 222 2.47 27.39 8.14
C SER A 222 2.11 27.45 6.65
N GLY A 223 0.86 27.22 6.28
CA GLY A 223 0.39 27.19 4.89
C GLY A 223 0.92 26.04 4.03
N ARG A 224 1.54 25.02 4.64
CA ARG A 224 2.11 23.87 3.93
C ARG A 224 1.08 22.83 3.54
N ILE A 225 -0.03 22.77 4.24
CA ILE A 225 -1.19 21.93 3.90
C ILE A 225 -2.46 22.74 4.03
N ASN A 226 -3.46 22.42 3.19
CA ASN A 226 -4.78 23.05 3.29
C ASN A 226 -5.55 22.42 4.47
N ALA A 227 -6.26 23.23 5.26
CA ALA A 227 -7.09 22.76 6.36
C ALA A 227 -8.24 21.85 5.90
N LYS A 228 -8.65 21.95 4.63
CA LYS A 228 -9.74 21.18 4.02
C LYS A 228 -9.28 19.90 3.29
N SER A 229 -7.99 19.64 3.25
CA SER A 229 -7.41 18.43 2.64
C SER A 229 -7.10 17.40 3.72
#